data_6370a6cfa40ccc9c76ccc8c734f1b646
#
_entry.id   6370a6cfa40ccc9c76ccc8c734f1b646
#
_cell.length_a   1.000
_cell.length_b   1.000
_cell.length_c   1.000
_cell.angle_alpha   90.00
_cell.angle_beta   90.00
_cell.angle_gamma   90.00
#
_symmetry.space_group_name_H-M   'P 1'
#
loop_
_entity.id
_entity.type
_entity.pdbx_description
1 polymer ?
#
loop_
_entity_poly.entity_id
_entity_poly.type
_entity_poly.pdbx_seq_one_letter_code
_entity_poly.pdbx_strand_id
1 'polypeptide(L)'
;MPYTIKQKEYIANATHRWNIKSGAVRSGKSFVDVTCMVPMRIRERIGKDGLCFIIGVSKETIERNVLQPMRERYSSDIVGTINSRNIAKVCGEDVYCLGAEKVSQVAKIQGASAKYIYGDEVAKWNEDVFNMLKSRLDKPYSCFDGSLNPEHPTHWLKKFIDSDADIYLQEYTIFDNKFLSEEFVKNLCNEYEGTIFYDRLILGKWVRAEGAIYRRFADNPKKFYCQITDKINTDLPYRQFLKSELEEVTIGIDFGGNKSGHAFVATAKTRGYNNLIALKSERHFGEYDGNDIDRLAINFAQSVFDLCGV
;
A
#
# COMPACT_ATOMS: atom_id res chain seq x y z
N MET A 1 -20.11 -20.01 -10.66
CA MET A 1 -20.78 -19.15 -9.67
C MET A 1 -21.42 -17.97 -10.41
N PRO A 2 -22.61 -17.52 -10.03
CA PRO A 2 -23.19 -16.31 -10.62
C PRO A 2 -22.39 -15.08 -10.15
N TYR A 3 -22.31 -14.06 -11.02
CA TYR A 3 -21.70 -12.78 -10.66
C TYR A 3 -22.62 -12.01 -9.69
N THR A 4 -22.01 -11.26 -8.74
CA THR A 4 -22.75 -10.30 -7.92
C THR A 4 -23.30 -9.15 -8.79
N ILE A 5 -24.26 -8.39 -8.25
CA ILE A 5 -24.82 -7.22 -8.97
C ILE A 5 -23.69 -6.28 -9.37
N LYS A 6 -22.80 -5.96 -8.45
CA LYS A 6 -21.66 -5.07 -8.66
C LYS A 6 -20.69 -5.56 -9.76
N GLN A 7 -20.43 -6.87 -9.80
CA GLN A 7 -19.63 -7.46 -10.88
C GLN A 7 -20.32 -7.36 -12.24
N LYS A 8 -21.65 -7.55 -12.30
CA LYS A 8 -22.43 -7.37 -13.53
C LYS A 8 -22.43 -5.91 -14.00
N GLU A 9 -22.55 -4.96 -13.10
CA GLU A 9 -22.41 -3.53 -13.37
C GLU A 9 -21.03 -3.21 -13.95
N TYR A 10 -19.96 -3.80 -13.41
CA TYR A 10 -18.62 -3.62 -13.97
C TYR A 10 -18.54 -4.15 -15.40
N ILE A 11 -19.02 -5.36 -15.64
CA ILE A 11 -19.02 -5.96 -16.99
C ILE A 11 -19.75 -5.06 -18.00
N ALA A 12 -20.86 -4.44 -17.59
CA ALA A 12 -21.67 -3.58 -18.47
C ALA A 12 -21.04 -2.19 -18.71
N ASN A 13 -20.40 -1.60 -17.69
CA ASN A 13 -20.00 -0.19 -17.71
C ASN A 13 -18.49 0.04 -17.91
N ALA A 14 -17.66 -1.01 -17.85
CA ALA A 14 -16.21 -0.90 -18.03
C ALA A 14 -15.85 -0.71 -19.52
N THR A 15 -16.28 0.40 -20.13
CA THR A 15 -16.09 0.72 -21.55
C THR A 15 -15.10 1.85 -21.81
N HIS A 16 -14.44 2.33 -20.74
CA HIS A 16 -13.49 3.42 -20.77
C HIS A 16 -12.08 2.96 -21.16
N ARG A 17 -11.22 3.91 -21.47
CA ARG A 17 -9.82 3.63 -21.74
C ARG A 17 -9.11 2.97 -20.54
N TRP A 18 -9.46 3.41 -19.34
CA TRP A 18 -8.96 2.88 -18.06
C TRP A 18 -10.14 2.40 -17.23
N ASN A 19 -10.20 1.11 -16.95
CA ASN A 19 -11.23 0.52 -16.11
C ASN A 19 -10.58 -0.05 -14.85
N ILE A 20 -10.86 0.52 -13.70
CA ILE A 20 -10.14 0.25 -12.46
C ILE A 20 -11.10 -0.26 -11.38
N LYS A 21 -10.74 -1.35 -10.74
CA LYS A 21 -11.38 -1.86 -9.53
C LYS A 21 -10.48 -1.62 -8.33
N SER A 22 -10.91 -0.73 -7.45
CA SER A 22 -10.23 -0.41 -6.20
C SER A 22 -11.00 -1.02 -5.03
N GLY A 23 -10.33 -1.55 -4.02
CA GLY A 23 -11.07 -1.94 -2.82
C GLY A 23 -10.48 -3.08 -2.00
N ALA A 24 -11.30 -3.57 -1.09
CA ALA A 24 -10.97 -4.54 -0.06
C ALA A 24 -10.38 -5.85 -0.59
N VAL A 25 -9.63 -6.54 0.25
CA VAL A 25 -9.20 -7.92 -0.02
C VAL A 25 -10.42 -8.85 -0.08
N ARG A 26 -10.32 -9.94 -0.84
CA ARG A 26 -11.38 -10.95 -0.96
C ARG A 26 -12.75 -10.40 -1.43
N SER A 27 -12.84 -9.18 -1.92
CA SER A 27 -14.09 -8.55 -2.37
C SER A 27 -14.62 -9.07 -3.73
N GLY A 28 -13.87 -9.94 -4.40
CA GLY A 28 -14.27 -10.53 -5.68
C GLY A 28 -13.86 -9.71 -6.93
N LYS A 29 -13.00 -8.68 -6.78
CA LYS A 29 -12.46 -7.86 -7.89
C LYS A 29 -11.80 -8.70 -8.96
N SER A 30 -10.77 -9.46 -8.58
CA SER A 30 -9.99 -10.29 -9.52
C SER A 30 -10.80 -11.47 -10.07
N PHE A 31 -11.84 -11.93 -9.35
CA PHE A 31 -12.70 -13.00 -9.85
C PHE A 31 -13.40 -12.60 -11.16
N VAL A 32 -13.99 -11.42 -11.25
CA VAL A 32 -14.64 -10.96 -12.49
C VAL A 32 -13.64 -10.75 -13.62
N ASP A 33 -12.38 -10.38 -13.28
CA ASP A 33 -11.33 -10.23 -14.30
C ASP A 33 -10.95 -11.57 -14.92
N VAL A 34 -10.56 -12.52 -14.11
CA VAL A 34 -10.09 -13.83 -14.61
C VAL A 34 -11.21 -14.68 -15.20
N THR A 35 -12.46 -14.48 -14.75
CA THR A 35 -13.60 -15.27 -15.23
C THR A 35 -14.44 -14.61 -16.33
N CYS A 36 -14.18 -13.34 -16.66
CA CYS A 36 -14.95 -12.63 -17.68
C CYS A 36 -14.10 -11.61 -18.45
N MET A 37 -13.61 -10.56 -17.77
CA MET A 37 -13.07 -9.38 -18.45
C MET A 37 -11.84 -9.70 -19.29
N VAL A 38 -10.84 -10.36 -18.74
CA VAL A 38 -9.58 -10.65 -19.44
C VAL A 38 -9.81 -11.52 -20.68
N PRO A 39 -10.48 -12.69 -20.58
CA PRO A 39 -10.72 -13.51 -21.78
C PRO A 39 -11.64 -12.82 -22.78
N MET A 40 -12.65 -12.07 -22.35
CA MET A 40 -13.54 -11.32 -23.24
C MET A 40 -12.76 -10.25 -24.01
N ARG A 41 -11.98 -9.42 -23.33
CA ARG A 41 -11.17 -8.34 -23.92
C ARG A 41 -10.15 -8.86 -24.93
N ILE A 42 -9.48 -9.96 -24.60
CA ILE A 42 -8.54 -10.60 -25.53
C ILE A 42 -9.28 -11.09 -26.78
N ARG A 43 -10.40 -11.82 -26.62
CA ARG A 43 -11.19 -12.34 -27.75
C ARG A 43 -11.72 -11.24 -28.66
N GLU A 44 -12.21 -10.13 -28.14
CA GLU A 44 -12.69 -8.98 -28.90
C GLU A 44 -11.61 -8.31 -29.77
N ARG A 45 -10.33 -8.60 -29.46
CA ARG A 45 -9.15 -8.00 -30.11
C ARG A 45 -8.33 -8.97 -30.92
N ILE A 46 -8.81 -10.20 -31.12
CA ILE A 46 -8.18 -11.16 -32.04
C ILE A 46 -8.14 -10.55 -33.43
N GLY A 47 -6.99 -10.63 -34.10
CA GLY A 47 -6.76 -10.09 -35.42
C GLY A 47 -6.63 -8.56 -35.51
N LYS A 48 -6.75 -7.82 -34.41
CA LYS A 48 -6.48 -6.38 -34.37
C LYS A 48 -4.99 -6.10 -34.08
N ASP A 49 -4.48 -4.99 -34.60
CA ASP A 49 -3.10 -4.56 -34.38
C ASP A 49 -2.80 -4.25 -32.93
N GLY A 50 -1.56 -4.52 -32.52
CA GLY A 50 -1.07 -4.31 -31.17
C GLY A 50 -0.98 -5.60 -30.35
N LEU A 51 -0.37 -5.49 -29.19
CA LEU A 51 -0.08 -6.62 -28.30
C LEU A 51 -1.05 -6.64 -27.10
N CYS A 52 -1.26 -7.83 -26.56
CA CYS A 52 -1.94 -8.03 -25.29
C CYS A 52 -0.91 -8.23 -24.18
N PHE A 53 -1.15 -7.57 -23.03
CA PHE A 53 -0.31 -7.69 -21.86
C PHE A 53 -1.13 -8.10 -20.63
N ILE A 54 -0.53 -8.98 -19.81
CA ILE A 54 -0.93 -9.19 -18.41
C ILE A 54 0.26 -8.80 -17.56
N ILE A 55 0.06 -7.82 -16.70
CA ILE A 55 1.12 -7.22 -15.88
C ILE A 55 0.74 -7.39 -14.41
N GLY A 56 1.66 -7.86 -13.60
CA GLY A 56 1.52 -8.02 -12.15
C GLY A 56 2.79 -7.62 -11.44
N VAL A 57 2.88 -7.83 -10.13
CA VAL A 57 4.09 -7.56 -9.36
C VAL A 57 5.27 -8.38 -9.91
N SER A 58 5.05 -9.68 -10.11
CA SER A 58 6.04 -10.59 -10.72
C SER A 58 5.35 -11.58 -11.67
N LYS A 59 6.14 -12.33 -12.43
CA LYS A 59 5.61 -13.41 -13.29
C LYS A 59 4.94 -14.51 -12.49
N GLU A 60 5.50 -14.83 -11.35
CA GLU A 60 4.97 -15.83 -10.42
C GLU A 60 3.61 -15.43 -9.86
N THR A 61 3.43 -14.13 -9.58
CA THR A 61 2.12 -13.61 -9.13
C THR A 61 1.10 -13.64 -10.26
N ILE A 62 1.48 -13.31 -11.50
CA ILE A 62 0.61 -13.43 -12.67
C ILE A 62 0.17 -14.89 -12.89
N GLU A 63 1.11 -15.81 -12.83
CA GLU A 63 0.81 -17.23 -13.00
C GLU A 63 -0.19 -17.71 -11.94
N ARG A 64 0.09 -17.42 -10.67
CA ARG A 64 -0.74 -17.87 -9.54
C ARG A 64 -2.09 -17.18 -9.44
N ASN A 65 -2.13 -15.86 -9.64
CA ASN A 65 -3.34 -15.06 -9.38
C ASN A 65 -4.24 -14.88 -10.61
N VAL A 66 -3.69 -15.02 -11.82
CA VAL A 66 -4.42 -14.72 -13.05
C VAL A 66 -4.54 -15.95 -13.95
N LEU A 67 -3.42 -16.51 -14.40
CA LEU A 67 -3.47 -17.58 -15.40
C LEU A 67 -3.96 -18.91 -14.83
N GLN A 68 -3.51 -19.30 -13.65
CA GLN A 68 -3.97 -20.54 -13.01
C GLN A 68 -5.49 -20.54 -12.75
N PRO A 69 -6.10 -19.53 -12.12
CA PRO A 69 -7.56 -19.46 -11.97
C PRO A 69 -8.32 -19.42 -13.31
N MET A 70 -7.74 -18.80 -14.34
CA MET A 70 -8.33 -18.85 -15.68
C MET A 70 -8.28 -20.25 -16.28
N ARG A 71 -7.17 -21.00 -16.12
CA ARG A 71 -7.05 -22.41 -16.57
C ARG A 71 -8.04 -23.33 -15.85
N GLU A 72 -8.19 -23.15 -14.55
CA GLU A 72 -9.19 -23.90 -13.76
C GLU A 72 -10.62 -23.67 -14.26
N ARG A 73 -10.87 -22.49 -14.80
CA ARG A 73 -12.19 -22.10 -15.34
C ARG A 73 -12.42 -22.53 -16.78
N TYR A 74 -11.41 -22.41 -17.65
CA TYR A 74 -11.55 -22.52 -19.12
C TYR A 74 -10.78 -23.70 -19.75
N SER A 75 -9.93 -24.34 -19.04
CA SER A 75 -8.97 -25.39 -19.42
C SER A 75 -7.61 -24.86 -19.90
N SER A 76 -6.63 -25.77 -19.91
CA SER A 76 -5.26 -25.53 -20.38
C SER A 76 -5.17 -25.31 -21.91
N ASP A 77 -6.15 -25.76 -22.67
CA ASP A 77 -6.22 -25.54 -24.13
C ASP A 77 -6.52 -24.08 -24.47
N ILE A 78 -7.24 -23.39 -23.57
CA ILE A 78 -7.62 -21.99 -23.74
C ILE A 78 -6.60 -21.05 -23.10
N VAL A 79 -5.98 -21.46 -21.97
CA VAL A 79 -5.06 -20.63 -21.20
C VAL A 79 -3.76 -21.39 -20.93
N GLY A 80 -2.71 -21.04 -21.65
CA GLY A 80 -1.38 -21.62 -21.49
C GLY A 80 -0.63 -21.12 -20.27
N THR A 81 0.56 -21.68 -20.05
CA THR A 81 1.55 -21.24 -19.05
C THR A 81 2.51 -20.21 -19.64
N ILE A 82 3.17 -19.46 -18.80
CA ILE A 82 4.20 -18.48 -19.22
C ILE A 82 5.46 -19.22 -19.69
N ASN A 83 5.85 -19.00 -20.93
CA ASN A 83 7.07 -19.59 -21.50
C ASN A 83 8.33 -18.75 -21.19
N SER A 84 9.48 -19.21 -21.65
CA SER A 84 10.79 -18.54 -21.45
C SER A 84 10.86 -17.12 -22.08
N ARG A 85 10.02 -16.83 -23.07
CA ARG A 85 9.91 -15.50 -23.70
C ARG A 85 8.90 -14.58 -23.00
N ASN A 86 8.38 -14.96 -21.84
CA ASN A 86 7.34 -14.27 -21.07
C ASN A 86 6.00 -14.17 -21.82
N ILE A 87 5.65 -15.17 -22.60
CA ILE A 87 4.40 -15.21 -23.37
C ILE A 87 3.57 -16.40 -22.88
N ALA A 88 2.29 -16.16 -22.65
CA ALA A 88 1.28 -17.19 -22.47
C ALA A 88 0.26 -17.11 -23.60
N LYS A 89 -0.25 -18.25 -24.09
CA LYS A 89 -1.40 -18.24 -25.01
C LYS A 89 -2.70 -18.13 -24.20
N VAL A 90 -3.53 -17.16 -24.55
CA VAL A 90 -4.86 -16.98 -23.95
C VAL A 90 -5.88 -16.78 -25.07
N CYS A 91 -6.85 -17.66 -25.16
CA CYS A 91 -7.87 -17.65 -26.23
C CYS A 91 -7.26 -17.66 -27.65
N GLY A 92 -6.10 -18.29 -27.83
CA GLY A 92 -5.38 -18.35 -29.11
C GLY A 92 -4.42 -17.18 -29.38
N GLU A 93 -4.51 -16.08 -28.62
CA GLU A 93 -3.61 -14.91 -28.71
C GLU A 93 -2.34 -15.06 -27.88
N ASP A 94 -1.25 -14.49 -28.35
CA ASP A 94 -0.01 -14.36 -27.60
C ASP A 94 -0.13 -13.18 -26.63
N VAL A 95 -0.04 -13.45 -25.32
CA VAL A 95 -0.16 -12.47 -24.25
C VAL A 95 1.17 -12.35 -23.50
N TYR A 96 1.72 -11.15 -23.46
CA TYR A 96 2.98 -10.87 -22.78
C TYR A 96 2.75 -10.72 -21.28
N CYS A 97 3.39 -11.56 -20.47
CA CYS A 97 3.28 -11.59 -19.01
C CYS A 97 4.52 -10.96 -18.37
N LEU A 98 4.39 -9.76 -17.80
CA LEU A 98 5.52 -8.96 -17.33
C LEU A 98 5.36 -8.55 -15.87
N GLY A 99 6.47 -8.62 -15.10
CA GLY A 99 6.52 -8.03 -13.76
C GLY A 99 6.64 -6.50 -13.82
N ALA A 100 6.05 -5.80 -12.86
CA ALA A 100 6.06 -4.34 -12.78
C ALA A 100 6.83 -3.79 -11.57
N GLU A 101 7.52 -4.65 -10.81
CA GLU A 101 8.29 -4.22 -9.63
C GLU A 101 9.53 -3.40 -10.00
N LYS A 102 10.17 -3.71 -11.15
CA LYS A 102 11.43 -3.10 -11.57
C LYS A 102 11.28 -2.35 -12.89
N VAL A 103 11.86 -1.16 -12.98
CA VAL A 103 11.89 -0.32 -14.19
C VAL A 103 12.52 -1.06 -15.38
N SER A 104 13.49 -1.95 -15.15
CA SER A 104 14.12 -2.75 -16.22
C SER A 104 13.13 -3.61 -17.03
N GLN A 105 11.96 -3.90 -16.50
CA GLN A 105 10.89 -4.59 -17.23
C GLN A 105 10.21 -3.71 -18.29
N VAL A 106 10.28 -2.37 -18.10
CA VAL A 106 9.72 -1.38 -19.02
C VAL A 106 10.33 -1.46 -20.42
N ALA A 107 11.62 -1.80 -20.52
CA ALA A 107 12.30 -1.93 -21.81
C ALA A 107 11.61 -2.94 -22.75
N LYS A 108 10.92 -3.95 -22.19
CA LYS A 108 10.19 -4.97 -22.97
C LYS A 108 8.86 -4.46 -23.55
N ILE A 109 8.34 -3.34 -23.03
CA ILE A 109 7.11 -2.69 -23.48
C ILE A 109 7.45 -1.52 -24.41
N GLN A 110 8.66 -1.02 -24.34
CA GLN A 110 9.13 0.12 -25.10
C GLN A 110 9.04 -0.17 -26.62
N GLY A 111 8.39 0.75 -27.36
CA GLY A 111 8.18 0.61 -28.80
C GLY A 111 6.98 -0.26 -29.21
N ALA A 112 6.33 -0.95 -28.30
CA ALA A 112 5.14 -1.75 -28.59
C ALA A 112 3.85 -0.90 -28.51
N SER A 113 2.90 -1.16 -29.41
CA SER A 113 1.52 -0.69 -29.34
C SER A 113 0.70 -1.74 -28.58
N ALA A 114 -0.10 -1.33 -27.60
CA ALA A 114 -0.91 -2.23 -26.80
C ALA A 114 -2.39 -2.13 -27.16
N LYS A 115 -2.98 -3.25 -27.58
CA LYS A 115 -4.42 -3.33 -27.83
C LYS A 115 -5.21 -3.64 -26.55
N TYR A 116 -4.59 -4.31 -25.58
CA TYR A 116 -5.18 -4.61 -24.29
C TYR A 116 -4.10 -4.79 -23.20
N ILE A 117 -4.36 -4.25 -22.03
CA ILE A 117 -3.52 -4.46 -20.86
C ILE A 117 -4.40 -4.83 -19.67
N TYR A 118 -4.08 -5.93 -19.02
CA TYR A 118 -4.60 -6.26 -17.69
C TYR A 118 -3.55 -6.04 -16.64
N GLY A 119 -3.91 -5.34 -15.55
CA GLY A 119 -3.05 -5.05 -14.41
C GLY A 119 -3.54 -5.69 -13.12
N ASP A 120 -2.72 -6.59 -12.53
CA ASP A 120 -2.98 -7.16 -11.21
C ASP A 120 -2.17 -6.46 -10.13
N GLU A 121 -2.83 -6.10 -9.01
CA GLU A 121 -2.22 -5.38 -7.88
C GLU A 121 -1.50 -4.08 -8.29
N VAL A 122 -2.13 -3.26 -9.15
CA VAL A 122 -1.52 -2.07 -9.78
C VAL A 122 -0.90 -1.09 -8.77
N ALA A 123 -1.44 -0.98 -7.56
CA ALA A 123 -0.89 -0.12 -6.51
C ALA A 123 0.50 -0.56 -6.01
N LYS A 124 0.94 -1.79 -6.33
CA LYS A 124 2.27 -2.31 -5.97
C LYS A 124 3.31 -2.10 -7.07
N TRP A 125 2.92 -1.55 -8.20
CA TRP A 125 3.82 -1.36 -9.32
C TRP A 125 4.75 -0.16 -9.13
N ASN A 126 5.87 -0.21 -9.83
CA ASN A 126 6.69 0.98 -10.03
C ASN A 126 5.94 1.98 -10.91
N GLU A 127 5.93 3.26 -10.51
CA GLU A 127 5.21 4.33 -11.20
C GLU A 127 5.67 4.52 -12.65
N ASP A 128 6.98 4.35 -12.93
CA ASP A 128 7.53 4.51 -14.29
C ASP A 128 7.01 3.45 -15.25
N VAL A 129 6.77 2.21 -14.75
CA VAL A 129 6.12 1.15 -15.55
C VAL A 129 4.72 1.59 -15.96
N PHE A 130 3.93 2.09 -15.01
CA PHE A 130 2.57 2.56 -15.30
C PHE A 130 2.56 3.75 -16.26
N ASN A 131 3.46 4.72 -16.06
CA ASN A 131 3.58 5.89 -16.92
C ASN A 131 3.95 5.52 -18.36
N MET A 132 4.80 4.50 -18.56
CA MET A 132 5.10 3.97 -19.88
C MET A 132 3.85 3.46 -20.60
N LEU A 133 2.95 2.75 -19.91
CA LEU A 133 1.75 2.18 -20.48
C LEU A 133 0.78 3.23 -21.04
N LYS A 134 0.74 4.43 -20.46
CA LYS A 134 -0.11 5.53 -20.91
C LYS A 134 0.08 5.84 -22.40
N SER A 135 1.31 5.77 -22.89
CA SER A 135 1.64 6.02 -24.29
C SER A 135 1.49 4.79 -25.20
N ARG A 136 1.24 3.61 -24.64
CA ARG A 136 1.12 2.35 -25.39
C ARG A 136 -0.31 2.00 -25.78
N LEU A 137 -1.29 2.56 -25.08
CA LEU A 137 -2.71 2.42 -25.41
C LEU A 137 -3.08 3.40 -26.55
N ASP A 138 -2.52 3.23 -27.73
CA ASP A 138 -2.54 4.20 -28.83
C ASP A 138 -3.60 3.90 -29.91
N LYS A 139 -4.35 2.82 -29.78
CA LYS A 139 -5.43 2.47 -30.72
C LYS A 139 -6.80 2.89 -30.16
N PRO A 140 -7.79 3.17 -31.03
CA PRO A 140 -9.15 3.54 -30.59
C PRO A 140 -9.83 2.46 -29.73
N TYR A 141 -9.43 1.20 -29.92
CA TYR A 141 -9.94 0.04 -29.18
C TYR A 141 -9.03 -0.39 -28.02
N SER A 142 -7.94 0.33 -27.79
CA SER A 142 -7.04 0.04 -26.67
C SER A 142 -7.70 0.33 -25.34
N CYS A 143 -7.58 -0.58 -24.38
CA CYS A 143 -8.02 -0.33 -23.02
C CYS A 143 -7.15 -1.04 -21.99
N PHE A 144 -7.26 -0.55 -20.77
CA PHE A 144 -6.66 -1.10 -19.56
C PHE A 144 -7.76 -1.53 -18.60
N ASP A 145 -7.69 -2.75 -18.12
CA ASP A 145 -8.46 -3.20 -16.96
C ASP A 145 -7.47 -3.46 -15.81
N GLY A 146 -7.76 -2.97 -14.61
CA GLY A 146 -6.85 -3.15 -13.46
C GLY A 146 -7.55 -3.36 -12.14
N SER A 147 -6.91 -4.14 -11.27
CA SER A 147 -7.35 -4.35 -9.90
C SER A 147 -6.28 -3.88 -8.91
N LEU A 148 -6.72 -3.32 -7.78
CA LEU A 148 -5.83 -2.87 -6.72
C LEU A 148 -6.49 -2.94 -5.34
N ASN A 149 -5.65 -2.97 -4.32
CA ASN A 149 -6.05 -2.61 -2.96
C ASN A 149 -5.54 -1.20 -2.67
N PRO A 150 -6.36 -0.34 -2.02
CA PRO A 150 -5.97 1.03 -1.73
C PRO A 150 -4.73 1.12 -0.85
N GLU A 151 -3.94 2.14 -1.10
CA GLU A 151 -2.74 2.50 -0.35
C GLU A 151 -2.93 3.86 0.34
N HIS A 152 -1.90 4.68 0.36
CA HIS A 152 -1.93 6.02 0.92
C HIS A 152 -2.63 7.01 -0.04
N PRO A 153 -3.40 8.01 0.43
CA PRO A 153 -4.10 8.99 -0.43
C PRO A 153 -3.18 9.83 -1.33
N THR A 154 -1.91 9.98 -0.98
CA THR A 154 -0.92 10.68 -1.83
C THR A 154 -0.20 9.75 -2.82
N HIS A 155 -0.62 8.49 -2.91
CA HIS A 155 -0.05 7.51 -3.83
C HIS A 155 -0.23 7.99 -5.29
N TRP A 156 0.77 7.75 -6.15
CA TRP A 156 0.74 8.18 -7.55
C TRP A 156 -0.50 7.66 -8.30
N LEU A 157 -0.92 6.42 -8.03
CA LEU A 157 -2.10 5.83 -8.67
C LEU A 157 -3.41 6.51 -8.23
N LYS A 158 -3.51 6.94 -6.96
CA LYS A 158 -4.67 7.71 -6.49
C LYS A 158 -4.75 9.07 -7.22
N LYS A 159 -3.61 9.76 -7.37
CA LYS A 159 -3.55 11.00 -8.15
C LYS A 159 -3.97 10.79 -9.60
N PHE A 160 -3.58 9.66 -10.21
CA PHE A 160 -4.03 9.31 -11.56
C PHE A 160 -5.53 9.02 -11.60
N ILE A 161 -6.07 8.25 -10.65
CA ILE A 161 -7.51 7.94 -10.57
C ILE A 161 -8.35 9.22 -10.41
N ASP A 162 -7.85 10.21 -9.67
CA ASP A 162 -8.53 11.49 -9.42
C ASP A 162 -8.30 12.53 -10.54
N SER A 163 -7.59 12.19 -11.61
CA SER A 163 -7.34 13.09 -12.74
C SER A 163 -8.51 13.09 -13.74
N ASP A 164 -8.45 14.00 -14.73
CA ASP A 164 -9.43 14.10 -15.83
C ASP A 164 -9.23 13.02 -16.93
N ALA A 165 -8.49 11.95 -16.68
CA ALA A 165 -8.31 10.86 -17.62
C ALA A 165 -9.63 10.08 -17.80
N ASP A 166 -9.80 9.42 -18.95
CA ASP A 166 -10.98 8.60 -19.24
C ASP A 166 -10.96 7.30 -18.41
N ILE A 167 -11.46 7.39 -17.16
CA ILE A 167 -11.41 6.33 -16.15
C ILE A 167 -12.82 5.93 -15.72
N TYR A 168 -13.09 4.62 -15.77
CA TYR A 168 -14.18 4.01 -15.03
C TYR A 168 -13.61 3.39 -13.74
N LEU A 169 -14.01 3.93 -12.59
CA LEU A 169 -13.65 3.44 -11.28
C LEU A 169 -14.83 2.73 -10.62
N GLN A 170 -14.61 1.51 -10.15
CA GLN A 170 -15.55 0.85 -9.26
C GLN A 170 -14.86 0.46 -7.95
N GLU A 171 -15.46 0.86 -6.84
CA GLU A 171 -14.93 0.60 -5.50
C GLU A 171 -15.60 -0.61 -4.85
N TYR A 172 -14.85 -1.40 -4.11
CA TYR A 172 -15.29 -2.63 -3.48
C TYR A 172 -14.95 -2.68 -1.98
N THR A 173 -15.91 -3.13 -1.19
CA THR A 173 -15.73 -3.54 0.20
C THR A 173 -15.71 -5.07 0.29
N ILE A 174 -15.31 -5.64 1.43
CA ILE A 174 -15.39 -7.09 1.64
C ILE A 174 -16.85 -7.58 1.60
N PHE A 175 -17.81 -6.73 1.97
CA PHE A 175 -19.24 -7.05 2.03
C PHE A 175 -19.90 -7.20 0.64
N ASP A 176 -19.22 -6.76 -0.42
CA ASP A 176 -19.68 -6.94 -1.81
C ASP A 176 -19.54 -8.39 -2.28
N ASN A 177 -18.73 -9.20 -1.59
CA ASN A 177 -18.58 -10.62 -1.89
C ASN A 177 -19.51 -11.48 -1.07
N LYS A 178 -20.67 -11.80 -1.60
CA LYS A 178 -21.69 -12.63 -0.96
C LYS A 178 -21.35 -14.13 -0.86
N PHE A 179 -20.19 -14.54 -1.37
CA PHE A 179 -19.74 -15.94 -1.35
C PHE A 179 -18.77 -16.24 -0.19
N LEU A 180 -18.39 -15.23 0.59
CA LEU A 180 -17.62 -15.43 1.82
C LEU A 180 -18.55 -15.89 2.94
N SER A 181 -18.05 -16.75 3.82
CA SER A 181 -18.81 -17.11 5.03
C SER A 181 -18.89 -15.92 5.99
N GLU A 182 -20.01 -15.78 6.67
CA GLU A 182 -20.22 -14.72 7.66
C GLU A 182 -19.17 -14.79 8.78
N GLU A 183 -18.81 -16.01 9.19
CA GLU A 183 -17.78 -16.26 10.20
C GLU A 183 -16.41 -15.70 9.76
N PHE A 184 -15.99 -15.98 8.51
CA PHE A 184 -14.73 -15.44 7.97
C PHE A 184 -14.72 -13.92 7.96
N VAL A 185 -15.81 -13.30 7.47
CA VAL A 185 -15.92 -11.83 7.43
C VAL A 185 -15.88 -11.24 8.83
N LYS A 186 -16.63 -11.83 9.78
CA LYS A 186 -16.65 -11.38 11.17
C LYS A 186 -15.26 -11.49 11.83
N ASN A 187 -14.58 -12.63 11.66
CA ASN A 187 -13.25 -12.83 12.23
C ASN A 187 -12.25 -11.80 11.66
N LEU A 188 -12.24 -11.60 10.36
CA LEU A 188 -11.35 -10.64 9.71
C LEU A 188 -11.66 -9.19 10.13
N CYS A 189 -12.92 -8.83 10.30
CA CYS A 189 -13.34 -7.54 10.83
C CYS A 189 -12.82 -7.32 12.25
N ASN A 190 -12.96 -8.32 13.13
CA ASN A 190 -12.48 -8.24 14.51
C ASN A 190 -10.95 -8.15 14.60
N GLU A 191 -10.22 -8.89 13.75
CA GLU A 191 -8.76 -8.86 13.71
C GLU A 191 -8.21 -7.48 13.32
N TYR A 192 -8.92 -6.76 12.44
CA TYR A 192 -8.49 -5.44 11.97
C TYR A 192 -9.17 -4.26 12.68
N GLU A 193 -10.13 -4.52 13.57
CA GLU A 193 -10.86 -3.47 14.27
C GLU A 193 -9.94 -2.47 14.96
N GLY A 194 -10.22 -1.19 14.78
CA GLY A 194 -9.42 -0.12 15.36
C GLY A 194 -8.04 0.10 14.70
N THR A 195 -7.75 -0.58 13.59
CA THR A 195 -6.51 -0.38 12.81
C THR A 195 -6.79 0.28 11.46
N ILE A 196 -5.76 0.87 10.85
CA ILE A 196 -5.83 1.37 9.47
C ILE A 196 -6.17 0.25 8.47
N PHE A 197 -5.81 -0.99 8.80
CA PHE A 197 -6.08 -2.13 7.93
C PHE A 197 -7.57 -2.41 7.80
N TYR A 198 -8.39 -2.07 8.80
CA TYR A 198 -9.84 -2.14 8.67
C TYR A 198 -10.35 -1.24 7.53
N ASP A 199 -9.94 0.02 7.53
CA ASP A 199 -10.34 0.96 6.47
C ASP A 199 -9.82 0.55 5.09
N ARG A 200 -8.57 0.08 4.99
CA ARG A 200 -7.95 -0.29 3.70
C ARG A 200 -8.41 -1.65 3.20
N LEU A 201 -8.39 -2.68 4.05
CA LEU A 201 -8.55 -4.08 3.64
C LEU A 201 -10.00 -4.59 3.79
N ILE A 202 -10.81 -3.96 4.66
CA ILE A 202 -12.24 -4.29 4.83
C ILE A 202 -13.11 -3.31 4.04
N LEU A 203 -12.91 -2.00 4.23
CA LEU A 203 -13.73 -0.98 3.60
C LEU A 203 -13.23 -0.51 2.24
N GLY A 204 -12.00 -0.87 1.85
CA GLY A 204 -11.41 -0.51 0.57
C GLY A 204 -11.12 0.97 0.38
N LYS A 205 -10.80 1.69 1.46
CA LYS A 205 -10.57 3.14 1.45
C LYS A 205 -9.09 3.49 1.26
N TRP A 206 -8.85 4.58 0.52
CA TRP A 206 -7.56 5.24 0.48
C TRP A 206 -7.40 6.08 1.74
N VAL A 207 -6.63 5.58 2.71
CA VAL A 207 -6.45 6.25 3.99
C VAL A 207 -4.97 6.41 4.30
N ARG A 208 -4.63 7.53 4.91
CA ARG A 208 -3.31 7.69 5.50
C ARG A 208 -3.17 6.68 6.63
N ALA A 209 -1.98 6.11 6.75
CA ALA A 209 -1.53 5.66 8.04
C ALA A 209 -1.32 6.90 8.93
N GLU A 210 -2.37 7.62 9.21
CA GLU A 210 -2.45 8.47 10.38
C GLU A 210 -2.62 7.53 11.57
N GLY A 211 -1.62 6.78 11.81
CA GLY A 211 -1.55 6.01 13.00
C GLY A 211 -0.20 6.33 13.57
N ALA A 212 -0.19 7.14 14.57
CA ALA A 212 0.73 6.86 15.63
C ALA A 212 0.68 5.34 15.82
N ILE A 213 1.84 4.68 15.70
CA ILE A 213 2.03 3.26 16.10
C ILE A 213 1.36 3.01 17.45
N TYR A 214 1.20 4.07 18.23
CA TYR A 214 0.53 4.14 19.52
C TYR A 214 -0.77 4.98 19.43
N ARG A 215 -1.82 4.42 18.84
CA ARG A 215 -3.11 5.10 18.65
C ARG A 215 -3.69 5.65 19.97
N ARG A 216 -3.61 4.87 21.06
CA ARG A 216 -4.06 5.33 22.38
C ARG A 216 -3.34 6.60 22.86
N PHE A 217 -2.06 6.75 22.52
CA PHE A 217 -1.29 7.96 22.80
C PHE A 217 -1.76 9.11 21.90
N ALA A 218 -1.95 8.86 20.61
CA ALA A 218 -2.38 9.89 19.65
C ALA A 218 -3.78 10.43 19.96
N ASP A 219 -4.71 9.56 20.33
CA ASP A 219 -6.09 9.93 20.65
C ASP A 219 -6.20 10.74 21.97
N ASN A 220 -5.34 10.47 22.94
CA ASN A 220 -5.32 11.19 24.21
C ASN A 220 -3.91 11.31 24.81
N PRO A 221 -3.02 12.14 24.22
CA PRO A 221 -1.63 12.26 24.64
C PRO A 221 -1.49 12.74 26.08
N LYS A 222 -2.40 13.57 26.57
CA LYS A 222 -2.36 14.08 27.95
C LYS A 222 -2.44 12.99 29.01
N LYS A 223 -3.10 11.87 28.71
CA LYS A 223 -3.19 10.72 29.63
C LYS A 223 -1.82 10.03 29.88
N PHE A 224 -0.88 10.23 28.97
CA PHE A 224 0.45 9.61 28.99
C PHE A 224 1.53 10.61 29.43
N TYR A 225 1.18 11.87 29.65
CA TYR A 225 2.13 12.84 30.15
C TYR A 225 2.53 12.50 31.59
N CYS A 226 3.79 12.65 31.85
CA CYS A 226 4.34 12.53 33.20
C CYS A 226 5.34 13.68 33.44
N GLN A 227 5.68 13.89 34.70
CA GLN A 227 6.66 14.86 35.10
C GLN A 227 7.79 14.17 35.89
N ILE A 228 9.03 14.55 35.58
CA ILE A 228 10.20 14.21 36.42
C ILE A 228 10.36 15.33 37.45
N THR A 229 10.43 14.96 38.70
CA THR A 229 10.44 15.94 39.83
C THR A 229 11.34 15.48 40.96
N ASP A 230 11.78 16.41 41.75
CA ASP A 230 12.51 16.12 43.00
C ASP A 230 11.57 15.74 44.16
N LYS A 231 10.30 16.17 44.10
CA LYS A 231 9.28 15.88 45.11
C LYS A 231 7.90 15.71 44.48
N ILE A 232 7.20 14.63 44.82
CA ILE A 232 5.84 14.34 44.35
C ILE A 232 4.87 15.41 44.90
N ASN A 233 4.02 15.91 43.98
CA ASN A 233 2.89 16.77 44.30
C ASN A 233 1.58 16.03 43.99
N THR A 234 0.84 15.65 45.02
CA THR A 234 -0.40 14.86 44.90
C THR A 234 -1.56 15.62 44.28
N ASP A 235 -1.49 16.94 44.14
CA ASP A 235 -2.55 17.78 43.63
C ASP A 235 -2.54 17.85 42.09
N LEU A 236 -1.50 17.29 41.44
CA LEU A 236 -1.39 17.30 39.97
C LEU A 236 -2.10 16.13 39.35
N PRO A 237 -2.83 16.36 38.24
CA PRO A 237 -3.69 15.34 37.59
C PRO A 237 -2.95 14.33 36.69
N TYR A 238 -1.60 14.42 36.64
CA TYR A 238 -0.77 13.55 35.81
C TYR A 238 0.27 12.80 36.64
N ARG A 239 0.79 11.72 36.08
CA ARG A 239 1.77 10.86 36.74
C ARG A 239 3.09 11.59 36.94
N GLN A 240 3.71 11.39 38.10
CA GLN A 240 5.00 11.94 38.43
C GLN A 240 5.98 10.84 38.77
N PHE A 241 7.26 11.06 38.46
CA PHE A 241 8.36 10.19 38.80
C PHE A 241 9.44 11.03 39.50
N LEU A 242 10.00 10.52 40.58
CA LEU A 242 11.14 11.15 41.21
C LEU A 242 12.40 10.97 40.37
N LYS A 243 13.26 11.97 40.31
CA LYS A 243 14.58 11.84 39.68
C LYS A 243 15.36 10.63 40.21
N SER A 244 15.26 10.36 41.49
CA SER A 244 15.91 9.22 42.18
C SER A 244 15.34 7.84 41.75
N GLU A 245 14.18 7.79 41.10
CA GLU A 245 13.60 6.55 40.56
C GLU A 245 14.17 6.20 39.18
N LEU A 246 14.84 7.14 38.52
CA LEU A 246 15.48 6.89 37.23
C LEU A 246 16.75 6.07 37.42
N GLU A 247 16.91 5.00 36.67
CA GLU A 247 18.05 4.09 36.79
C GLU A 247 19.05 4.28 35.66
N GLU A 248 18.55 4.49 34.46
CA GLU A 248 19.34 4.66 33.24
C GLU A 248 18.66 5.61 32.28
N VAL A 249 19.46 6.51 31.71
CA VAL A 249 19.03 7.41 30.62
C VAL A 249 19.79 7.03 29.36
N THR A 250 19.06 6.83 28.29
CA THR A 250 19.61 6.50 26.97
C THR A 250 19.24 7.58 25.98
N ILE A 251 20.22 8.06 25.23
CA ILE A 251 20.01 8.99 24.11
C ILE A 251 20.22 8.25 22.80
N GLY A 252 19.18 8.23 21.96
CA GLY A 252 19.21 7.73 20.59
C GLY A 252 19.32 8.89 19.61
N ILE A 253 20.16 8.73 18.58
CA ILE A 253 20.36 9.71 17.51
C ILE A 253 20.09 9.00 16.18
N ASP A 254 19.22 9.58 15.36
CA ASP A 254 18.98 9.16 13.99
C ASP A 254 19.49 10.26 13.03
N PHE A 255 20.49 9.92 12.23
CA PHE A 255 21.11 10.86 11.29
C PHE A 255 20.31 10.94 10.00
N GLY A 256 19.64 12.05 9.77
CA GLY A 256 18.96 12.32 8.50
C GLY A 256 19.92 12.68 7.37
N GLY A 257 19.51 12.39 6.14
CA GLY A 257 20.19 12.92 4.93
C GLY A 257 19.55 14.24 4.45
N ASN A 258 19.95 14.73 3.29
CA ASN A 258 19.56 16.05 2.72
C ASN A 258 18.04 16.34 2.65
N LYS A 259 17.19 15.33 2.81
CA LYS A 259 15.72 15.46 2.78
C LYS A 259 15.03 14.99 4.07
N SER A 260 15.77 14.45 5.03
CA SER A 260 15.25 13.98 6.31
C SER A 260 15.97 14.71 7.46
N GLY A 261 15.23 15.09 8.51
CA GLY A 261 15.83 15.76 9.66
C GLY A 261 16.60 14.79 10.54
N HIS A 262 17.63 15.32 11.22
CA HIS A 262 18.29 14.61 12.33
C HIS A 262 17.35 14.56 13.53
N ALA A 263 17.18 13.39 14.13
CA ALA A 263 16.30 13.21 15.29
C ALA A 263 17.10 12.78 16.53
N PHE A 264 16.78 13.38 17.66
CA PHE A 264 17.36 13.08 18.96
C PHE A 264 16.22 12.67 19.91
N VAL A 265 16.37 11.55 20.60
CA VAL A 265 15.38 11.07 21.57
C VAL A 265 16.08 10.61 22.83
N ALA A 266 15.63 11.10 23.97
CA ALA A 266 16.10 10.63 25.28
C ALA A 266 14.99 9.82 25.96
N THR A 267 15.35 8.66 26.48
CA THR A 267 14.46 7.79 27.25
C THR A 267 15.11 7.45 28.60
N ALA A 268 14.29 7.27 29.62
CA ALA A 268 14.73 6.75 30.91
C ALA A 268 13.94 5.50 31.27
N LYS A 269 14.58 4.58 31.97
CA LYS A 269 13.91 3.47 32.65
C LYS A 269 13.91 3.71 34.15
N THR A 270 12.83 3.32 34.83
CA THR A 270 12.75 3.35 36.28
C THR A 270 13.33 2.08 36.90
N ARG A 271 13.71 2.16 38.15
CA ARG A 271 14.20 1.00 38.90
C ARG A 271 13.26 -0.19 38.78
N GLY A 272 13.84 -1.36 38.58
CA GLY A 272 13.11 -2.60 38.38
C GLY A 272 12.44 -2.71 37.03
N TYR A 273 12.78 -1.84 36.04
CA TYR A 273 12.28 -1.87 34.65
C TYR A 273 10.75 -1.74 34.49
N ASN A 274 10.08 -1.16 35.49
CA ASN A 274 8.62 -1.09 35.51
C ASN A 274 8.04 -0.05 34.53
N ASN A 275 8.82 0.98 34.20
CA ASN A 275 8.38 2.01 33.24
C ASN A 275 9.53 2.41 32.32
N LEU A 276 9.17 2.70 31.06
CA LEU A 276 10.00 3.40 30.11
C LEU A 276 9.38 4.79 29.88
N ILE A 277 10.17 5.82 30.04
CA ILE A 277 9.73 7.21 29.96
C ILE A 277 10.46 7.89 28.81
N ALA A 278 9.72 8.48 27.86
CA ALA A 278 10.29 9.40 26.88
C ALA A 278 10.48 10.75 27.56
N LEU A 279 11.73 11.14 27.78
CA LEU A 279 12.10 12.37 28.49
C LEU A 279 12.00 13.59 27.58
N LYS A 280 12.59 13.48 26.38
CA LYS A 280 12.68 14.57 25.41
C LYS A 280 12.88 14.04 24.01
N SER A 281 12.36 14.77 23.03
CA SER A 281 12.67 14.52 21.62
C SER A 281 12.82 15.84 20.87
N GLU A 282 13.75 15.89 19.94
CA GLU A 282 13.98 17.02 19.04
C GLU A 282 14.20 16.54 17.62
N ARG A 283 13.84 17.36 16.65
CA ARG A 283 14.10 17.10 15.22
C ARG A 283 14.59 18.37 14.54
N HIS A 284 15.74 18.28 13.91
CA HIS A 284 16.41 19.38 13.26
C HIS A 284 16.46 19.15 11.73
N PHE A 285 15.96 20.11 10.97
CA PHE A 285 15.97 20.11 9.51
C PHE A 285 16.98 21.14 9.01
N GLY A 286 17.77 20.77 8.03
CA GLY A 286 18.76 21.65 7.40
C GLY A 286 19.98 20.87 6.92
N GLU A 287 20.89 21.58 6.30
CA GLU A 287 22.23 21.08 5.98
C GLU A 287 23.13 21.32 7.19
N TYR A 288 23.60 20.26 7.81
CA TYR A 288 24.48 20.27 8.96
C TYR A 288 25.78 19.55 8.62
N ASP A 289 26.91 20.14 8.99
CA ASP A 289 28.19 19.43 8.99
C ASP A 289 28.38 18.58 10.25
N GLY A 290 29.48 17.81 10.31
CA GLY A 290 29.75 16.95 11.48
C GLY A 290 29.88 17.72 12.79
N ASN A 291 30.48 18.93 12.76
CA ASN A 291 30.64 19.75 13.96
C ASN A 291 29.32 20.34 14.44
N ASP A 292 28.41 20.65 13.51
CA ASP A 292 27.07 21.13 13.85
C ASP A 292 26.26 20.03 14.52
N ILE A 293 26.35 18.81 14.02
CA ILE A 293 25.67 17.64 14.60
C ILE A 293 26.21 17.33 16.00
N ASP A 294 27.53 17.36 16.18
CA ASP A 294 28.16 17.17 17.50
C ASP A 294 27.67 18.22 18.51
N ARG A 295 27.59 19.49 18.08
CA ARG A 295 27.08 20.59 18.92
C ARG A 295 25.63 20.40 19.31
N LEU A 296 24.77 19.96 18.35
CA LEU A 296 23.37 19.64 18.62
C LEU A 296 23.25 18.48 19.61
N ALA A 297 24.04 17.42 19.45
CA ALA A 297 24.06 16.27 20.34
C ALA A 297 24.46 16.63 21.77
N ILE A 298 25.53 17.45 21.92
CA ILE A 298 26.00 17.93 23.25
C ILE A 298 24.92 18.80 23.89
N ASN A 299 24.33 19.73 23.16
CA ASN A 299 23.28 20.60 23.72
C ASN A 299 22.05 19.80 24.13
N PHE A 300 21.65 18.81 23.33
CA PHE A 300 20.56 17.92 23.65
C PHE A 300 20.86 17.10 24.91
N ALA A 301 22.05 16.50 25.02
CA ALA A 301 22.45 15.73 26.17
C ALA A 301 22.50 16.60 27.47
N GLN A 302 23.03 17.82 27.38
CA GLN A 302 23.01 18.76 28.50
C GLN A 302 21.61 19.09 28.96
N SER A 303 20.68 19.33 28.01
CA SER A 303 19.30 19.62 28.35
C SER A 303 18.56 18.45 29.02
N VAL A 304 18.93 17.22 28.67
CA VAL A 304 18.40 16.00 29.29
C VAL A 304 18.96 15.85 30.70
N PHE A 305 20.28 16.10 30.89
CA PHE A 305 20.90 16.11 32.19
C PHE A 305 20.25 17.14 33.15
N ASP A 306 20.02 18.35 32.67
CA ASP A 306 19.35 19.40 33.46
C ASP A 306 17.91 19.00 33.84
N LEU A 307 17.23 18.21 33.00
CA LEU A 307 15.88 17.72 33.28
C LEU A 307 15.85 16.65 34.38
N CYS A 308 16.76 15.67 34.33
CA CYS A 308 16.71 14.49 35.20
C CYS A 308 17.83 14.41 36.23
N GLY A 309 18.88 15.21 36.14
CA GLY A 309 19.99 15.24 37.08
C GLY A 309 20.88 13.99 37.06
N VAL A 310 20.84 13.23 35.95
CA VAL A 310 21.59 11.98 35.75
C VAL A 310 22.36 12.03 34.46
#